data_2548e36cd202dacf1386ff0242b04ae8
#
_entry.id   2548e36cd202dacf1386ff0242b04ae8
#
_cell.length_a   1.000
_cell.length_b   1.000
_cell.length_c   1.000
_cell.angle_alpha   90.00
_cell.angle_beta   90.00
_cell.angle_gamma   90.00
#
_symmetry.space_group_name_H-M   'P 1'
#
loop_
_entity.id
_entity.type
_entity.pdbx_description
1 polymer ?
#
loop_
_entity_poly.entity_id
_entity_poly.type
_entity_poly.pdbx_seq_one_letter_code
_entity_poly.pdbx_strand_id
1 'polypeptide(L)'
;MTAQHNIATNEVSANNLSFTYFECGTGPLALCLHGFPDSAHSWRHLLPELAAAGYRAVAPFMRGYAPTSIPTNGAYQTAALATDANALHEKLGGDSDAVIIGHDWGAPITYGAAILEPARWKTVVGMSVPPWGALGNGFVTNLNQIQRSWYMFFFQHGLSDFVVGANNLAFIDMLWDQWSPGFSAPQDVANAKATIATPEHLAAALGYYRAALGTGFRDP
;
A
#
# COMPACT_ATOMS: atom_id res chain seq x y z
N MET A 1 13.50 -2.34 -30.80
CA MET A 1 12.44 -1.39 -30.48
C MET A 1 11.70 -1.96 -29.25
N THR A 2 11.93 -1.42 -28.09
CA THR A 2 11.19 -1.80 -26.89
C THR A 2 9.73 -1.35 -27.09
N ALA A 3 8.80 -2.29 -27.06
CA ALA A 3 7.38 -1.98 -27.13
C ALA A 3 7.07 -0.99 -25.99
N GLN A 4 6.55 0.17 -26.34
CA GLN A 4 6.14 1.17 -25.34
C GLN A 4 4.84 0.67 -24.71
N HIS A 5 4.96 0.03 -23.55
CA HIS A 5 3.81 -0.45 -22.80
C HIS A 5 3.11 0.75 -22.13
N ASN A 6 1.92 1.09 -22.61
CA ASN A 6 1.10 2.15 -22.02
C ASN A 6 0.44 1.66 -20.74
N ILE A 7 0.49 2.48 -19.70
CA ILE A 7 -0.24 2.25 -18.45
C ILE A 7 -1.68 2.71 -18.63
N ALA A 8 -2.63 1.81 -18.46
CA ALA A 8 -4.06 2.09 -18.44
C ALA A 8 -4.56 2.26 -17.01
N THR A 9 -5.63 3.04 -16.83
CA THR A 9 -6.37 3.15 -15.57
C THR A 9 -7.69 2.42 -15.70
N ASN A 10 -7.97 1.52 -14.77
CA ASN A 10 -9.15 0.67 -14.76
C ASN A 10 -9.78 0.62 -13.36
N GLU A 11 -10.98 0.03 -13.27
CA GLU A 11 -11.68 -0.20 -12.01
C GLU A 11 -12.14 -1.65 -11.88
N VAL A 12 -12.20 -2.14 -10.64
CA VAL A 12 -12.71 -3.47 -10.31
C VAL A 12 -13.37 -3.47 -8.94
N SER A 13 -14.50 -4.17 -8.84
CA SER A 13 -15.15 -4.41 -7.55
C SER A 13 -14.61 -5.71 -6.93
N ALA A 14 -13.99 -5.61 -5.76
CA ALA A 14 -13.45 -6.72 -5.00
C ALA A 14 -13.66 -6.46 -3.49
N ASN A 15 -13.95 -7.49 -2.72
CA ASN A 15 -14.09 -7.42 -1.26
C ASN A 15 -14.95 -6.22 -0.77
N ASN A 16 -16.10 -5.98 -1.40
CA ASN A 16 -17.04 -4.89 -1.13
C ASN A 16 -16.46 -3.46 -1.32
N LEU A 17 -15.40 -3.32 -2.09
CA LEU A 17 -14.78 -2.05 -2.44
C LEU A 17 -14.72 -1.89 -3.97
N SER A 18 -14.76 -0.65 -4.44
CA SER A 18 -14.37 -0.29 -5.81
C SER A 18 -12.92 0.13 -5.79
N PHE A 19 -12.06 -0.67 -6.41
CA PHE A 19 -10.63 -0.38 -6.56
C PHE A 19 -10.38 0.25 -7.92
N THR A 20 -9.70 1.39 -7.92
CA THR A 20 -9.07 1.92 -9.12
C THR A 20 -7.62 1.40 -9.16
N TYR A 21 -7.13 1.05 -10.34
CA TYR A 21 -5.79 0.51 -10.50
C TYR A 21 -5.15 0.89 -11.84
N PHE A 22 -3.84 0.91 -11.85
CA PHE A 22 -3.03 0.97 -13.07
C PHE A 22 -2.73 -0.43 -13.57
N GLU A 23 -2.72 -0.57 -14.90
CA GLU A 23 -2.45 -1.85 -15.57
C GLU A 23 -1.52 -1.66 -16.75
N CYS A 24 -0.61 -2.61 -16.95
CA CYS A 24 0.35 -2.62 -18.05
C CYS A 24 0.70 -4.07 -18.45
N GLY A 25 0.70 -4.36 -19.74
CA GLY A 25 1.10 -5.67 -20.26
C GLY A 25 0.02 -6.73 -20.26
N THR A 26 0.45 -7.97 -20.56
CA THR A 26 -0.39 -9.18 -20.60
C THR A 26 0.41 -10.37 -20.08
N GLY A 27 -0.27 -11.41 -19.61
CA GLY A 27 0.36 -12.62 -19.05
C GLY A 27 -0.09 -12.90 -17.62
N PRO A 28 0.68 -13.68 -16.83
CA PRO A 28 0.40 -13.92 -15.42
C PRO A 28 0.33 -12.61 -14.63
N LEU A 29 -0.54 -12.54 -13.62
CA LEU A 29 -0.72 -11.35 -12.81
C LEU A 29 0.53 -11.03 -11.98
N ALA A 30 0.98 -9.76 -12.03
CA ALA A 30 1.92 -9.20 -11.08
C ALA A 30 1.22 -8.07 -10.31
N LEU A 31 0.78 -8.33 -9.07
CA LEU A 31 0.06 -7.38 -8.23
C LEU A 31 1.06 -6.58 -7.38
N CYS A 32 1.09 -5.25 -7.56
CA CYS A 32 2.02 -4.32 -6.91
C CYS A 32 1.29 -3.45 -5.89
N LEU A 33 1.61 -3.60 -4.60
CA LEU A 33 0.94 -2.94 -3.48
C LEU A 33 1.83 -1.85 -2.89
N HIS A 34 1.32 -0.60 -2.87
CA HIS A 34 2.02 0.55 -2.29
C HIS A 34 1.87 0.62 -0.76
N GLY A 35 2.49 1.61 -0.14
CA GLY A 35 2.40 1.90 1.28
C GLY A 35 2.04 3.35 1.59
N PHE A 36 2.54 3.84 2.72
CA PHE A 36 2.33 5.20 3.22
C PHE A 36 3.67 5.93 3.41
N PRO A 37 3.76 7.21 3.11
CA PRO A 37 2.80 8.03 2.37
C PRO A 37 3.06 7.93 0.86
N ASP A 38 2.32 7.08 0.19
CA ASP A 38 2.57 6.71 -1.20
C ASP A 38 1.26 6.39 -1.94
N SER A 39 1.36 5.96 -3.19
CA SER A 39 0.20 5.62 -4.02
C SER A 39 0.57 4.62 -5.12
N ALA A 40 -0.42 4.19 -5.91
CA ALA A 40 -0.20 3.35 -7.08
C ALA A 40 0.78 3.97 -8.10
N HIS A 41 0.93 5.30 -8.08
CA HIS A 41 1.86 6.01 -8.98
C HIS A 41 3.33 5.61 -8.79
N SER A 42 3.74 5.14 -7.61
CA SER A 42 5.12 4.72 -7.34
C SER A 42 5.55 3.53 -8.20
N TRP A 43 4.60 2.74 -8.64
CA TRP A 43 4.84 1.59 -9.50
C TRP A 43 4.96 1.92 -10.99
N ARG A 44 4.72 3.19 -11.41
CA ARG A 44 4.69 3.59 -12.83
C ARG A 44 5.96 3.26 -13.62
N HIS A 45 7.09 3.15 -12.94
CA HIS A 45 8.37 2.77 -13.59
C HIS A 45 8.54 1.25 -13.63
N LEU A 46 8.06 0.52 -12.61
CA LEU A 46 8.18 -0.93 -12.57
C LEU A 46 7.13 -1.64 -13.45
N LEU A 47 5.92 -1.08 -13.59
CA LEU A 47 4.86 -1.71 -14.38
C LEU A 47 5.28 -2.01 -15.82
N PRO A 48 5.90 -1.08 -16.58
CA PRO A 48 6.39 -1.38 -17.93
C PRO A 48 7.50 -2.44 -17.97
N GLU A 49 8.37 -2.49 -16.96
CA GLU A 49 9.44 -3.49 -16.87
C GLU A 49 8.87 -4.90 -16.61
N LEU A 50 7.87 -5.01 -15.73
CA LEU A 50 7.15 -6.27 -15.51
C LEU A 50 6.39 -6.70 -16.77
N ALA A 51 5.77 -5.76 -17.48
CA ALA A 51 5.11 -6.02 -18.75
C ALA A 51 6.09 -6.52 -19.82
N ALA A 52 7.27 -5.90 -19.90
CA ALA A 52 8.35 -6.36 -20.81
C ALA A 52 8.88 -7.75 -20.44
N ALA A 53 8.80 -8.12 -19.14
CA ALA A 53 9.12 -9.46 -18.65
C ALA A 53 7.99 -10.48 -18.84
N GLY A 54 6.87 -10.10 -19.47
CA GLY A 54 5.76 -11.00 -19.82
C GLY A 54 4.68 -11.13 -18.74
N TYR A 55 4.60 -10.17 -17.80
CA TYR A 55 3.53 -10.11 -16.80
C TYR A 55 2.44 -9.12 -17.20
N ARG A 56 1.24 -9.36 -16.71
CA ARG A 56 0.20 -8.38 -16.60
C ARG A 56 0.37 -7.67 -15.25
N ALA A 57 1.03 -6.53 -15.27
CA ALA A 57 1.37 -5.78 -14.07
C ALA A 57 0.21 -4.87 -13.65
N VAL A 58 -0.22 -4.96 -12.40
CA VAL A 58 -1.36 -4.23 -11.83
C VAL A 58 -0.95 -3.56 -10.53
N ALA A 59 -1.24 -2.27 -10.38
CA ALA A 59 -1.01 -1.49 -9.18
C ALA A 59 -2.30 -0.82 -8.72
N PRO A 60 -3.02 -1.36 -7.73
CA PRO A 60 -4.21 -0.71 -7.18
C PRO A 60 -3.84 0.46 -6.28
N PHE A 61 -4.70 1.47 -6.24
CA PHE A 61 -4.79 2.34 -5.09
C PHE A 61 -5.41 1.52 -3.96
N MET A 62 -4.72 1.38 -2.85
CA MET A 62 -5.14 0.48 -1.78
C MET A 62 -6.38 1.01 -1.06
N ARG A 63 -7.08 0.16 -0.28
CA ARG A 63 -8.32 0.55 0.41
C ARG A 63 -8.17 1.85 1.16
N GLY A 64 -9.11 2.79 0.98
CA GLY A 64 -9.09 4.09 1.64
C GLY A 64 -8.12 5.12 1.06
N TYR A 65 -7.37 4.78 0.02
CA TYR A 65 -6.59 5.74 -0.77
C TYR A 65 -7.36 6.11 -2.04
N ALA A 66 -7.68 7.39 -2.22
CA ALA A 66 -8.42 7.84 -3.40
C ALA A 66 -7.65 7.48 -4.70
N PRO A 67 -8.37 7.11 -5.77
CA PRO A 67 -9.83 7.08 -5.93
C PRO A 67 -10.50 5.76 -5.47
N THR A 68 -9.76 4.80 -4.91
CA THR A 68 -10.36 3.59 -4.31
C THR A 68 -11.26 3.95 -3.14
N SER A 69 -12.38 3.24 -3.01
CA SER A 69 -13.40 3.53 -2.00
C SER A 69 -12.90 3.28 -0.56
N ILE A 70 -13.52 3.98 0.38
CA ILE A 70 -13.31 3.79 1.82
C ILE A 70 -14.21 2.64 2.29
N PRO A 71 -13.69 1.68 3.09
CA PRO A 71 -14.48 0.57 3.61
C PRO A 71 -15.55 1.07 4.59
N THR A 72 -16.80 0.66 4.38
CA THR A 72 -17.93 1.07 5.24
C THR A 72 -17.83 0.49 6.65
N ASN A 73 -17.13 -0.64 6.83
CA ASN A 73 -16.89 -1.25 8.13
C ASN A 73 -15.68 -0.67 8.89
N GLY A 74 -14.90 0.23 8.28
CA GLY A 74 -13.73 0.84 8.91
C GLY A 74 -12.59 -0.13 9.23
N ALA A 75 -12.57 -1.32 8.63
CA ALA A 75 -11.56 -2.34 8.90
C ALA A 75 -10.26 -2.08 8.13
N TYR A 76 -9.15 -1.88 8.85
CA TYR A 76 -7.82 -1.58 8.29
C TYR A 76 -6.72 -2.51 8.82
N GLN A 77 -7.05 -3.56 9.55
CA GLN A 77 -6.07 -4.54 10.02
C GLN A 77 -5.44 -5.29 8.84
N THR A 78 -4.20 -5.77 9.01
CA THR A 78 -3.44 -6.45 7.96
C THR A 78 -4.20 -7.60 7.31
N ALA A 79 -5.01 -8.35 8.08
CA ALA A 79 -5.81 -9.44 7.55
C ALA A 79 -6.87 -8.95 6.53
N ALA A 80 -7.56 -7.83 6.81
CA ALA A 80 -8.52 -7.24 5.87
C ALA A 80 -7.83 -6.78 4.58
N LEU A 81 -6.64 -6.18 4.71
CA LEU A 81 -5.83 -5.74 3.57
C LEU A 81 -5.31 -6.92 2.74
N ALA A 82 -4.92 -8.01 3.40
CA ALA A 82 -4.50 -9.26 2.75
C ALA A 82 -5.66 -9.93 2.01
N THR A 83 -6.87 -9.88 2.59
CA THR A 83 -8.09 -10.35 1.94
C THR A 83 -8.42 -9.54 0.68
N ASP A 84 -8.15 -8.22 0.68
CA ASP A 84 -8.26 -7.40 -0.55
C ASP A 84 -7.32 -7.89 -1.64
N ALA A 85 -6.06 -8.17 -1.31
CA ALA A 85 -5.09 -8.66 -2.28
C ALA A 85 -5.52 -9.99 -2.90
N ASN A 86 -6.04 -10.93 -2.09
CA ASN A 86 -6.55 -12.21 -2.59
C ASN A 86 -7.84 -12.05 -3.41
N ALA A 87 -8.73 -11.12 -3.01
CA ALA A 87 -9.93 -10.80 -3.79
C ALA A 87 -9.59 -10.11 -5.12
N LEU A 88 -8.59 -9.22 -5.15
CA LEU A 88 -8.08 -8.63 -6.38
C LEU A 88 -7.47 -9.67 -7.29
N HIS A 89 -6.66 -10.60 -6.76
CA HIS A 89 -6.13 -11.72 -7.54
C HIS A 89 -7.27 -12.48 -8.26
N GLU A 90 -8.33 -12.85 -7.54
CA GLU A 90 -9.47 -13.57 -8.10
C GLU A 90 -10.21 -12.73 -9.15
N LYS A 91 -10.57 -11.48 -8.82
CA LYS A 91 -11.35 -10.61 -9.72
C LYS A 91 -10.59 -10.18 -10.98
N LEU A 92 -9.26 -10.11 -10.89
CA LEU A 92 -8.39 -9.82 -12.02
C LEU A 92 -8.01 -11.09 -12.81
N GLY A 93 -8.53 -12.26 -12.45
CA GLY A 93 -8.27 -13.52 -13.16
C GLY A 93 -6.83 -14.02 -12.96
N GLY A 94 -6.28 -13.79 -11.77
CA GLY A 94 -4.99 -14.37 -11.40
C GLY A 94 -5.04 -15.89 -11.31
N ASP A 95 -3.93 -16.53 -11.64
CA ASP A 95 -3.73 -17.97 -11.53
C ASP A 95 -2.58 -18.31 -10.57
N SER A 96 -2.18 -19.57 -10.50
CA SER A 96 -1.07 -20.01 -9.63
C SER A 96 0.32 -19.50 -10.06
N ASP A 97 0.45 -18.89 -11.23
CA ASP A 97 1.67 -18.24 -11.70
C ASP A 97 1.76 -16.76 -11.29
N ALA A 98 0.72 -16.23 -10.62
CA ALA A 98 0.68 -14.86 -10.16
C ALA A 98 1.79 -14.54 -9.14
N VAL A 99 2.28 -13.31 -9.19
CA VAL A 99 3.25 -12.78 -8.22
C VAL A 99 2.66 -11.57 -7.49
N ILE A 100 3.05 -11.41 -6.22
CA ILE A 100 2.64 -10.26 -5.42
C ILE A 100 3.87 -9.51 -4.91
N ILE A 101 3.90 -8.20 -5.07
CA ILE A 101 5.01 -7.32 -4.75
C ILE A 101 4.47 -6.20 -3.87
N GLY A 102 5.06 -5.99 -2.71
CA GLY A 102 4.63 -4.95 -1.78
C GLY A 102 5.77 -4.14 -1.21
N HIS A 103 5.56 -2.85 -1.08
CA HIS A 103 6.48 -1.91 -0.45
C HIS A 103 5.81 -1.24 0.74
N ASP A 104 6.54 -1.01 1.83
CA ASP A 104 6.03 -0.42 3.07
C ASP A 104 4.80 -1.19 3.59
N TRP A 105 3.60 -0.58 3.70
CA TRP A 105 2.35 -1.31 4.05
C TRP A 105 2.03 -2.44 3.08
N GLY A 106 2.39 -2.32 1.82
CA GLY A 106 2.26 -3.40 0.84
C GLY A 106 3.01 -4.67 1.25
N ALA A 107 4.15 -4.57 1.94
CA ALA A 107 4.94 -5.75 2.33
C ALA A 107 4.22 -6.65 3.36
N PRO A 108 3.74 -6.19 4.53
CA PRO A 108 2.98 -7.05 5.45
C PRO A 108 1.69 -7.59 4.82
N ILE A 109 1.10 -6.87 3.86
CA ILE A 109 -0.06 -7.35 3.12
C ILE A 109 0.31 -8.54 2.23
N THR A 110 1.45 -8.49 1.51
CA THR A 110 1.90 -9.62 0.69
C THR A 110 2.14 -10.87 1.52
N TYR A 111 2.75 -10.72 2.70
CA TYR A 111 2.96 -11.84 3.62
C TYR A 111 1.63 -12.41 4.11
N GLY A 112 0.69 -11.54 4.50
CA GLY A 112 -0.64 -11.94 4.94
C GLY A 112 -1.43 -12.65 3.84
N ALA A 113 -1.43 -12.12 2.62
CA ALA A 113 -2.12 -12.72 1.48
C ALA A 113 -1.60 -14.14 1.17
N ALA A 114 -0.28 -14.32 1.18
CA ALA A 114 0.34 -15.62 0.96
C ALA A 114 0.12 -16.61 2.11
N ILE A 115 0.03 -16.13 3.36
CA ILE A 115 -0.29 -17.00 4.51
C ILE A 115 -1.76 -17.45 4.44
N LEU A 116 -2.68 -16.57 4.08
CA LEU A 116 -4.09 -16.89 4.00
C LEU A 116 -4.39 -17.85 2.83
N GLU A 117 -3.81 -17.63 1.66
CA GLU A 117 -4.07 -18.42 0.46
C GLU A 117 -2.77 -18.69 -0.34
N PRO A 118 -1.89 -19.56 0.17
CA PRO A 118 -0.55 -19.78 -0.39
C PRO A 118 -0.56 -20.32 -1.83
N ALA A 119 -1.60 -21.00 -2.25
CA ALA A 119 -1.69 -21.56 -3.60
C ALA A 119 -1.93 -20.49 -4.68
N ARG A 120 -2.29 -19.25 -4.31
CA ARG A 120 -2.53 -18.16 -5.27
C ARG A 120 -1.25 -17.53 -5.80
N TRP A 121 -0.16 -17.58 -5.03
CA TRP A 121 1.01 -16.74 -5.26
C TRP A 121 2.25 -17.58 -5.51
N LYS A 122 2.76 -17.58 -6.73
CA LYS A 122 4.02 -18.23 -7.10
C LYS A 122 5.23 -17.58 -6.42
N THR A 123 5.19 -16.26 -6.29
CA THR A 123 6.30 -15.49 -5.72
C THR A 123 5.75 -14.34 -4.89
N VAL A 124 6.35 -14.12 -3.74
CA VAL A 124 6.00 -13.04 -2.80
C VAL A 124 7.24 -12.18 -2.57
N VAL A 125 7.12 -10.88 -2.88
CA VAL A 125 8.20 -9.91 -2.71
C VAL A 125 7.76 -8.82 -1.74
N GLY A 126 8.35 -8.79 -0.54
CA GLY A 126 8.13 -7.72 0.43
C GLY A 126 9.36 -6.84 0.56
N MET A 127 9.18 -5.52 0.46
CA MET A 127 10.25 -4.53 0.51
C MET A 127 10.07 -3.57 1.69
N SER A 128 11.17 -3.20 2.33
CA SER A 128 11.32 -2.21 3.40
C SER A 128 10.76 -2.62 4.76
N VAL A 129 9.62 -3.31 4.84
CA VAL A 129 9.01 -3.74 6.10
C VAL A 129 9.10 -5.25 6.25
N PRO A 130 9.71 -5.76 7.34
CA PRO A 130 9.79 -7.19 7.61
C PRO A 130 8.44 -7.74 8.14
N PRO A 131 8.27 -9.06 8.24
CA PRO A 131 7.13 -9.65 8.94
C PRO A 131 6.96 -9.10 10.36
N TRP A 132 5.72 -8.97 10.83
CA TRP A 132 5.36 -8.32 12.10
C TRP A 132 6.14 -8.84 13.31
N GLY A 133 6.43 -10.14 13.38
CA GLY A 133 7.23 -10.71 14.47
C GLY A 133 8.64 -10.15 14.52
N ALA A 134 9.29 -9.96 13.37
CA ALA A 134 10.62 -9.37 13.27
C ALA A 134 10.60 -7.88 13.59
N LEU A 135 9.59 -7.13 13.11
CA LEU A 135 9.42 -5.72 13.44
C LEU A 135 9.20 -5.54 14.96
N GLY A 136 8.30 -6.32 15.57
CA GLY A 136 8.04 -6.29 17.00
C GLY A 136 9.30 -6.59 17.83
N ASN A 137 10.08 -7.57 17.43
CA ASN A 137 11.37 -7.84 18.06
C ASN A 137 12.34 -6.65 17.90
N GLY A 138 12.34 -5.99 16.74
CA GLY A 138 13.14 -4.79 16.49
C GLY A 138 12.79 -3.65 17.46
N PHE A 139 11.53 -3.44 17.81
CA PHE A 139 11.13 -2.44 18.80
C PHE A 139 11.66 -2.72 20.21
N VAL A 140 11.81 -3.98 20.57
CA VAL A 140 12.31 -4.36 21.90
C VAL A 140 13.85 -4.35 21.96
N THR A 141 14.51 -4.75 20.89
CA THR A 141 15.97 -4.97 20.87
C THR A 141 16.78 -3.80 20.31
N ASN A 142 16.13 -2.87 19.60
CA ASN A 142 16.82 -1.75 18.95
C ASN A 142 16.04 -0.43 19.15
N LEU A 143 16.44 0.37 20.12
CA LEU A 143 15.79 1.65 20.43
C LEU A 143 15.82 2.64 19.26
N ASN A 144 16.81 2.55 18.35
CA ASN A 144 16.81 3.37 17.14
C ASN A 144 15.62 3.05 16.22
N GLN A 145 15.10 1.80 16.27
CA GLN A 145 13.88 1.45 15.52
C GLN A 145 12.66 2.22 16.04
N ILE A 146 12.53 2.36 17.35
CA ILE A 146 11.45 3.18 17.96
C ILE A 146 11.57 4.63 17.51
N GLN A 147 12.79 5.19 17.55
CA GLN A 147 13.03 6.56 17.11
C GLN A 147 12.67 6.76 15.64
N ARG A 148 13.03 5.83 14.76
CA ARG A 148 12.68 5.90 13.33
C ARG A 148 11.19 5.68 13.07
N SER A 149 10.52 4.95 13.94
CA SER A 149 9.08 4.64 13.84
C SER A 149 8.20 5.57 14.69
N TRP A 150 8.72 6.71 15.16
CA TRP A 150 8.01 7.65 16.03
C TRP A 150 6.63 8.04 15.51
N TYR A 151 6.50 8.19 14.20
CA TYR A 151 5.25 8.57 13.52
C TYR A 151 4.15 7.53 13.72
N MET A 152 4.47 6.23 13.80
CA MET A 152 3.51 5.15 14.04
C MET A 152 2.84 5.31 15.42
N PHE A 153 3.60 5.76 16.41
CA PHE A 153 3.08 6.05 17.75
C PHE A 153 2.33 7.38 17.77
N PHE A 154 2.80 8.39 17.05
CA PHE A 154 2.11 9.68 16.90
C PHE A 154 0.73 9.50 16.26
N PHE A 155 0.58 8.62 15.28
CA PHE A 155 -0.68 8.35 14.60
C PHE A 155 -1.74 7.70 15.51
N GLN A 156 -1.36 7.16 16.67
CA GLN A 156 -2.30 6.68 17.69
C GLN A 156 -2.96 7.84 18.47
N HIS A 157 -2.34 9.02 18.46
CA HIS A 157 -2.86 10.18 19.20
C HIS A 157 -3.92 10.91 18.36
N GLY A 158 -5.04 11.31 18.99
CA GLY A 158 -6.15 11.99 18.30
C GLY A 158 -5.79 13.32 17.63
N LEU A 159 -4.65 13.96 18.01
CA LEU A 159 -4.15 15.16 17.36
C LEU A 159 -3.58 14.89 15.95
N SER A 160 -3.27 13.65 15.62
CA SER A 160 -2.58 13.32 14.38
C SER A 160 -3.38 13.66 13.12
N ASP A 161 -4.70 13.46 13.12
CA ASP A 161 -5.53 13.83 11.96
C ASP A 161 -5.42 15.32 11.65
N PHE A 162 -5.48 16.16 12.69
CA PHE A 162 -5.34 17.60 12.54
C PHE A 162 -3.95 18.02 12.07
N VAL A 163 -2.89 17.48 12.69
CA VAL A 163 -1.50 17.86 12.36
C VAL A 163 -1.10 17.38 10.97
N VAL A 164 -1.43 16.14 10.62
CA VAL A 164 -1.08 15.58 9.29
C VAL A 164 -1.90 16.25 8.19
N GLY A 165 -3.18 16.56 8.45
CA GLY A 165 -4.06 17.24 7.49
C GLY A 165 -3.78 18.74 7.31
N ALA A 166 -3.04 19.35 8.23
CA ALA A 166 -2.79 20.79 8.20
C ALA A 166 -1.87 21.22 7.05
N ASN A 167 -1.95 22.51 6.68
CA ASN A 167 -1.02 23.16 5.75
C ASN A 167 -0.83 22.38 4.43
N ASN A 168 -1.91 21.93 3.82
CA ASN A 168 -1.89 21.12 2.59
C ASN A 168 -1.00 19.88 2.74
N LEU A 169 -1.18 19.14 3.84
CA LEU A 169 -0.42 17.91 4.12
C LEU A 169 1.10 18.13 4.17
N ALA A 170 1.57 19.25 4.70
CA ALA A 170 3.01 19.55 4.83
C ALA A 170 3.76 18.49 5.66
N PHE A 171 3.07 17.76 6.52
CA PHE A 171 3.62 16.61 7.23
C PHE A 171 4.15 15.53 6.27
N ILE A 172 3.46 15.31 5.15
CA ILE A 172 3.88 14.34 4.13
C ILE A 172 5.15 14.82 3.42
N ASP A 173 5.25 16.12 3.11
CA ASP A 173 6.48 16.71 2.53
C ASP A 173 7.67 16.46 3.46
N MET A 174 7.48 16.70 4.77
CA MET A 174 8.51 16.45 5.79
C MET A 174 8.95 14.98 5.84
N LEU A 175 8.01 14.03 5.80
CA LEU A 175 8.35 12.61 5.81
C LEU A 175 9.16 12.21 4.56
N TRP A 176 8.77 12.69 3.39
CA TRP A 176 9.49 12.40 2.15
C TRP A 176 10.93 12.96 2.18
N ASP A 177 11.11 14.18 2.67
CA ASP A 177 12.42 14.82 2.84
C ASP A 177 13.31 14.02 3.81
N GLN A 178 12.75 13.60 4.95
CA GLN A 178 13.49 12.85 5.97
C GLN A 178 13.82 11.41 5.55
N TRP A 179 12.93 10.75 4.82
CA TRP A 179 13.09 9.32 4.47
C TRP A 179 13.81 9.11 3.15
N SER A 180 13.87 10.14 2.32
CA SER A 180 14.55 10.11 1.01
C SER A 180 15.52 11.29 0.85
N PRO A 181 16.50 11.44 1.74
CA PRO A 181 17.37 12.61 1.76
C PRO A 181 18.14 12.76 0.44
N GLY A 182 18.04 13.93 -0.17
CA GLY A 182 18.69 14.23 -1.45
C GLY A 182 17.93 13.73 -2.69
N PHE A 183 16.79 13.06 -2.52
CA PHE A 183 15.93 12.66 -3.63
C PHE A 183 14.79 13.68 -3.82
N SER A 184 14.76 14.36 -4.95
CA SER A 184 13.70 15.30 -5.28
C SER A 184 12.64 14.64 -6.13
N ALA A 185 11.45 14.45 -5.59
CA ALA A 185 10.32 13.80 -6.26
C ALA A 185 8.99 14.58 -6.08
N PRO A 186 8.91 15.87 -6.50
CA PRO A 186 7.75 16.69 -6.22
C PRO A 186 6.44 16.13 -6.80
N GLN A 187 6.51 15.45 -7.94
CA GLN A 187 5.34 14.83 -8.55
C GLN A 187 4.87 13.62 -7.74
N ASP A 188 5.78 12.80 -7.20
CA ASP A 188 5.41 11.64 -6.37
C ASP A 188 4.78 12.09 -5.06
N VAL A 189 5.35 13.10 -4.42
CA VAL A 189 4.77 13.71 -3.22
C VAL A 189 3.37 14.26 -3.51
N ALA A 190 3.20 14.97 -4.62
CA ALA A 190 1.89 15.49 -5.03
C ALA A 190 0.89 14.36 -5.28
N ASN A 191 1.30 13.29 -5.96
CA ASN A 191 0.47 12.11 -6.19
C ASN A 191 0.07 11.41 -4.88
N ALA A 192 1.01 11.22 -3.95
CA ALA A 192 0.73 10.64 -2.64
C ALA A 192 -0.27 11.50 -1.85
N LYS A 193 -0.05 12.81 -1.77
CA LYS A 193 -0.96 13.75 -1.09
C LYS A 193 -2.36 13.75 -1.70
N ALA A 194 -2.48 13.65 -3.02
CA ALA A 194 -3.78 13.64 -3.71
C ALA A 194 -4.65 12.45 -3.27
N THR A 195 -4.07 11.31 -2.94
CA THR A 195 -4.82 10.12 -2.52
C THR A 195 -5.37 10.17 -1.09
N ILE A 196 -4.86 11.10 -0.28
CA ILE A 196 -5.26 11.28 1.13
C ILE A 196 -5.70 12.74 1.42
N ALA A 197 -6.07 13.48 0.37
CA ALA A 197 -6.36 14.91 0.49
C ALA A 197 -7.64 15.23 1.27
N THR A 198 -8.60 14.31 1.33
CA THR A 198 -9.81 14.52 2.14
C THR A 198 -9.64 13.98 3.56
N PRO A 199 -10.34 14.55 4.56
CA PRO A 199 -10.28 14.06 5.94
C PRO A 199 -10.58 12.56 6.07
N GLU A 200 -11.52 12.04 5.27
CA GLU A 200 -11.93 10.65 5.29
C GLU A 200 -10.83 9.73 4.76
N HIS A 201 -10.18 10.08 3.64
CA HIS A 201 -9.06 9.32 3.09
C HIS A 201 -7.82 9.41 3.98
N LEU A 202 -7.56 10.58 4.58
CA LEU A 202 -6.49 10.72 5.57
C LEU A 202 -6.73 9.81 6.79
N ALA A 203 -7.94 9.85 7.35
CA ALA A 203 -8.32 9.00 8.48
C ALA A 203 -8.20 7.51 8.12
N ALA A 204 -8.55 7.12 6.88
CA ALA A 204 -8.38 5.77 6.37
C ALA A 204 -6.90 5.36 6.34
N ALA A 205 -6.01 6.19 5.79
CA ALA A 205 -4.58 5.92 5.73
C ALA A 205 -3.95 5.80 7.13
N LEU A 206 -4.31 6.69 8.07
CA LEU A 206 -3.88 6.58 9.48
C LEU A 206 -4.52 5.38 10.20
N GLY A 207 -5.68 4.94 9.72
CA GLY A 207 -6.41 3.77 10.21
C GLY A 207 -5.59 2.47 10.16
N TYR A 208 -4.71 2.31 9.19
CA TYR A 208 -3.79 1.17 9.08
C TYR A 208 -2.90 1.05 10.33
N TYR A 209 -2.31 2.16 10.76
CA TYR A 209 -1.44 2.22 11.94
C TYR A 209 -2.24 2.02 13.23
N ARG A 210 -3.45 2.59 13.32
CA ARG A 210 -4.35 2.45 14.46
C ARG A 210 -4.84 1.03 14.62
N ALA A 211 -5.16 0.34 13.53
CA ALA A 211 -5.55 -1.07 13.57
C ALA A 211 -4.38 -2.01 13.90
N ALA A 212 -3.15 -1.67 13.50
CA ALA A 212 -1.97 -2.50 13.76
C ALA A 212 -1.44 -2.36 15.18
N LEU A 213 -1.32 -1.14 15.72
CA LEU A 213 -0.62 -0.85 16.96
C LEU A 213 -1.50 -0.28 18.07
N GLY A 214 -2.71 0.19 17.75
CA GLY A 214 -3.57 0.91 18.67
C GLY A 214 -4.92 0.24 18.90
N THR A 215 -5.91 1.10 19.11
CA THR A 215 -7.30 0.74 19.41
C THR A 215 -8.22 0.87 18.19
N GLY A 216 -7.68 0.99 16.98
CA GLY A 216 -8.45 1.04 15.75
C GLY A 216 -9.33 -0.20 15.59
N PHE A 217 -10.48 -0.01 14.94
CA PHE A 217 -11.42 -1.10 14.68
C PHE A 217 -10.73 -2.24 13.92
N ARG A 218 -10.96 -3.45 14.35
CA ARG A 218 -10.53 -4.69 13.73
C ARG A 218 -11.74 -5.58 13.54
N ASP A 219 -11.96 -6.03 12.34
CA ASP A 219 -12.93 -7.06 12.05
C ASP A 219 -12.39 -8.39 12.62
N PRO A 220 -13.15 -9.13 13.44
CA PRO A 220 -12.69 -10.38 14.04
C PRO A 220 -12.42 -11.48 13.04
#